data_b2784deb6c276b9864bc575bf02f1c68
#
_entry.id   b2784deb6c276b9864bc575bf02f1c68
#
_cell.length_a   1.000
_cell.length_b   1.000
_cell.length_c   1.000
_cell.angle_alpha   90.00
_cell.angle_beta   90.00
_cell.angle_gamma   90.00
#
_symmetry.space_group_name_H-M   'P 1'
#
loop_
_entity.id
_entity.type
_entity.pdbx_description
1 polymer ?
#
loop_
_entity_poly.entity_id
_entity_poly.type
_entity_poly.pdbx_seq_one_letter_code
_entity_poly.pdbx_strand_id
1 'polypeptide(L)'
;YCAWETGFTPLTVGCPILIGDGLKGTDDIEVPVIGGEYVEKAKIGRAVMDADVFISLNHFKGHEMTGFGGAIKNIGMGCGSRAGKCEQHISGKTEIDQELCRGCKRCMFQCANNALVYNKETMKMSVNTENCVGCGRCIAACNFDAISSSDYHAPQLLNYKMAEYAK
;
A
#
# COMPACT_ATOMS: atom_id res chain seq x y z
N TYR A 1 -12.57 9.57 6.68
CA TYR A 1 -14.01 9.29 6.58
C TYR A 1 -14.33 7.85 6.99
N CYS A 2 -13.79 6.80 6.36
CA CYS A 2 -14.17 5.40 6.63
C CYS A 2 -14.16 5.02 8.12
N ALA A 3 -13.16 5.42 8.89
CA ALA A 3 -13.13 5.14 10.33
C ALA A 3 -14.33 5.74 11.07
N TRP A 4 -14.68 6.98 10.74
CA TRP A 4 -15.82 7.67 11.34
C TRP A 4 -17.17 7.04 10.96
N GLU A 5 -17.34 6.69 9.69
CA GLU A 5 -18.55 6.03 9.18
C GLU A 5 -18.77 4.65 9.80
N THR A 6 -17.68 3.98 10.19
CA THR A 6 -17.74 2.68 10.87
C THR A 6 -17.72 2.77 12.40
N GLY A 7 -17.87 3.98 12.94
CA GLY A 7 -17.99 4.20 14.39
C GLY A 7 -16.66 4.35 15.15
N PHE A 8 -15.51 4.34 14.45
CA PHE A 8 -14.22 4.63 15.07
C PHE A 8 -14.02 6.15 15.20
N THR A 9 -14.51 6.71 16.27
CA THR A 9 -14.33 8.13 16.61
C THR A 9 -13.67 8.27 17.99
N PRO A 10 -12.99 9.38 18.29
CA PRO A 10 -12.44 9.59 19.64
C PRO A 10 -13.49 9.49 20.76
N LEU A 11 -14.75 9.82 20.45
CA LEU A 11 -15.86 9.72 21.41
C LEU A 11 -16.28 8.27 21.67
N THR A 12 -16.27 7.42 20.64
CA THR A 12 -16.70 6.03 20.78
C THR A 12 -15.61 5.12 21.31
N VAL A 13 -14.34 5.38 20.95
CA VAL A 13 -13.20 4.56 21.40
C VAL A 13 -12.50 5.11 22.65
N GLY A 14 -12.79 6.35 23.06
CA GLY A 14 -12.24 6.96 24.26
C GLY A 14 -10.78 7.40 24.16
N CYS A 15 -10.18 7.43 22.96
CA CYS A 15 -8.81 7.86 22.72
C CYS A 15 -8.66 8.50 21.33
N PRO A 16 -7.57 9.25 21.08
CA PRO A 16 -7.28 9.77 19.74
C PRO A 16 -7.14 8.66 18.71
N ILE A 17 -7.55 8.94 17.47
CA ILE A 17 -7.39 8.03 16.32
C ILE A 17 -6.33 8.59 15.41
N LEU A 18 -5.30 7.79 15.14
CA LEU A 18 -4.23 8.11 14.22
C LEU A 18 -4.27 7.20 13.00
N ILE A 19 -3.99 7.76 11.84
CA ILE A 19 -3.76 6.99 10.61
C ILE A 19 -2.27 6.70 10.53
N GLY A 20 -1.89 5.43 10.64
CA GLY A 20 -0.51 5.00 10.86
C GLY A 20 0.49 5.42 9.79
N ASP A 21 0.03 5.55 8.54
CA ASP A 21 0.83 5.98 7.39
C ASP A 21 0.45 7.38 6.87
N GLY A 22 -0.23 8.19 7.73
CA GLY A 22 -0.64 9.55 7.43
C GLY A 22 -1.81 9.66 6.45
N LEU A 23 -2.31 10.87 6.26
CA LEU A 23 -3.52 11.14 5.45
C LEU A 23 -3.42 10.68 3.99
N LYS A 24 -2.22 10.62 3.45
CA LYS A 24 -1.96 10.21 2.05
C LYS A 24 -1.46 8.77 1.93
N GLY A 25 -1.21 8.08 3.04
CA GLY A 25 -0.63 6.74 3.06
C GLY A 25 0.83 6.71 2.59
N THR A 26 1.58 7.76 2.85
CA THR A 26 2.98 7.95 2.40
C THR A 26 3.93 8.30 3.54
N ASP A 27 3.44 8.37 4.76
CA ASP A 27 4.26 8.57 5.95
C ASP A 27 4.68 7.22 6.50
N ASP A 28 5.76 6.69 5.95
CA ASP A 28 6.30 5.39 6.32
C ASP A 28 7.80 5.42 6.61
N ILE A 29 8.29 4.33 7.15
CA ILE A 29 9.69 4.07 7.38
C ILE A 29 10.04 2.68 6.86
N GLU A 30 11.19 2.53 6.23
CA GLU A 30 11.73 1.24 5.83
C GLU A 30 12.46 0.58 7.00
N VAL A 31 12.01 -0.61 7.37
CA VAL A 31 12.57 -1.41 8.46
C VAL A 31 13.22 -2.67 7.88
N PRO A 32 14.52 -2.93 8.13
CA PRO A 32 15.16 -4.16 7.66
C PRO A 32 14.48 -5.40 8.25
N VAL A 33 14.17 -6.39 7.40
CA VAL A 33 13.62 -7.67 7.82
C VAL A 33 14.76 -8.67 7.98
N ILE A 34 15.27 -8.82 9.20
CA ILE A 34 16.42 -9.70 9.48
C ILE A 34 16.03 -11.16 9.19
N GLY A 35 16.77 -11.80 8.28
CA GLY A 35 16.48 -13.16 7.83
C GLY A 35 15.17 -13.28 7.03
N GLY A 36 14.75 -12.21 6.37
CA GLY A 36 13.72 -12.25 5.36
C GLY A 36 14.23 -12.92 4.09
N GLU A 37 13.37 -13.70 3.45
CA GLU A 37 13.65 -14.36 2.18
C GLU A 37 12.95 -13.63 1.02
N TYR A 38 11.78 -13.04 1.31
CA TYR A 38 10.91 -12.40 0.32
C TYR A 38 10.86 -10.88 0.45
N VAL A 39 11.23 -10.35 1.61
CA VAL A 39 11.23 -8.91 1.92
C VAL A 39 12.55 -8.52 2.56
N GLU A 40 13.31 -7.67 1.90
CA GLU A 40 14.55 -7.12 2.46
C GLU A 40 14.25 -6.02 3.49
N LYS A 41 13.31 -5.15 3.16
CA LYS A 41 12.87 -4.03 4.01
C LYS A 41 11.36 -3.89 3.98
N ALA A 42 10.73 -3.94 5.13
CA ALA A 42 9.31 -3.68 5.28
C ALA A 42 9.02 -2.17 5.35
N LYS A 43 8.01 -1.71 4.64
CA LYS A 43 7.53 -0.31 4.67
C LYS A 43 6.39 -0.21 5.65
N ILE A 44 6.68 0.25 6.84
CA ILE A 44 5.74 0.32 7.97
C ILE A 44 5.27 1.76 8.17
N GLY A 45 3.99 1.93 8.49
CA GLY A 45 3.44 3.25 8.82
C GLY A 45 4.19 3.86 10.01
N ARG A 46 4.65 5.11 9.86
CA ARG A 46 5.53 5.76 10.84
C ARG A 46 4.95 5.77 12.24
N ALA A 47 3.67 6.10 12.41
CA ALA A 47 3.06 6.16 13.73
C ALA A 47 3.07 4.83 14.50
N VAL A 48 3.16 3.69 13.77
CA VAL A 48 3.32 2.37 14.40
C VAL A 48 4.74 2.22 14.97
N MET A 49 5.74 2.69 14.22
CA MET A 49 7.15 2.59 14.62
C MET A 49 7.53 3.59 15.70
N ASP A 50 6.85 4.73 15.77
CA ASP A 50 7.09 5.76 16.78
C ASP A 50 6.39 5.46 18.13
N ALA A 51 5.59 4.39 18.21
CA ALA A 51 4.88 4.01 19.42
C ALA A 51 5.82 3.29 20.42
N ASP A 52 5.82 3.72 21.67
CA ASP A 52 6.58 3.05 22.75
C ASP A 52 6.01 1.66 23.09
N VAL A 53 4.70 1.47 22.91
CA VAL A 53 3.99 0.21 23.17
C VAL A 53 3.00 -0.03 22.04
N PHE A 54 3.06 -1.23 21.44
CA PHE A 54 2.14 -1.65 20.41
C PHE A 54 1.27 -2.81 20.90
N ILE A 55 -0.05 -2.63 20.83
CA ILE A 55 -1.04 -3.68 21.19
C ILE A 55 -1.93 -3.92 19.99
N SER A 56 -1.91 -5.12 19.44
CA SER A 56 -2.75 -5.51 18.33
C SER A 56 -4.01 -6.21 18.81
N LEU A 57 -5.17 -5.59 18.59
CA LEU A 57 -6.48 -6.19 18.83
C LEU A 57 -6.97 -6.88 17.57
N ASN A 58 -7.25 -8.19 17.66
CA ASN A 58 -7.49 -9.01 16.50
C ASN A 58 -8.83 -9.74 16.56
N HIS A 59 -9.52 -9.73 15.41
CA HIS A 59 -10.66 -10.58 15.16
C HIS A 59 -10.27 -11.71 14.20
N PHE A 60 -10.44 -12.95 14.63
CA PHE A 60 -10.16 -14.12 13.78
C PHE A 60 -11.34 -14.41 12.84
N LYS A 61 -11.06 -14.44 11.54
CA LYS A 61 -12.09 -14.74 10.52
C LYS A 61 -11.49 -15.37 9.26
N GLY A 62 -12.32 -16.02 8.46
CA GLY A 62 -11.94 -16.48 7.13
C GLY A 62 -11.55 -15.35 6.18
N HIS A 63 -10.67 -15.65 5.23
CA HIS A 63 -10.23 -14.72 4.20
C HIS A 63 -9.92 -15.46 2.90
N GLU A 64 -10.42 -14.93 1.78
CA GLU A 64 -10.36 -15.60 0.46
C GLU A 64 -8.94 -15.82 -0.07
N MET A 65 -8.02 -14.86 0.14
CA MET A 65 -6.65 -14.97 -0.37
C MET A 65 -5.66 -15.58 0.61
N THR A 66 -5.87 -15.39 1.91
CA THR A 66 -4.91 -15.79 2.95
C THR A 66 -5.41 -16.98 3.80
N GLY A 67 -6.55 -17.57 3.44
CA GLY A 67 -7.24 -18.61 4.20
C GLY A 67 -7.96 -18.06 5.43
N PHE A 68 -7.25 -17.37 6.30
CA PHE A 68 -7.83 -16.66 7.46
C PHE A 68 -7.09 -15.36 7.75
N GLY A 69 -7.73 -14.49 8.52
CA GLY A 69 -7.17 -13.26 9.07
C GLY A 69 -7.16 -13.29 10.59
N GLY A 70 -6.11 -12.78 11.19
CA GLY A 70 -5.88 -12.70 12.64
C GLY A 70 -4.69 -11.81 12.92
N ALA A 71 -3.92 -12.09 13.97
CA ALA A 71 -2.81 -11.26 14.43
C ALA A 71 -1.74 -11.01 13.33
N ILE A 72 -1.24 -12.05 12.69
CA ILE A 72 -0.22 -11.93 11.65
C ILE A 72 -0.70 -11.05 10.50
N LYS A 73 -1.94 -11.24 10.05
CA LYS A 73 -2.51 -10.40 8.99
C LYS A 73 -2.70 -8.95 9.43
N ASN A 74 -3.20 -8.72 10.65
CA ASN A 74 -3.42 -7.38 11.15
C ASN A 74 -2.11 -6.63 11.37
N ILE A 75 -1.05 -7.30 11.78
CA ILE A 75 0.28 -6.70 11.90
C ILE A 75 0.93 -6.60 10.52
N GLY A 76 1.17 -7.69 9.83
CA GLY A 76 1.92 -7.72 8.58
C GLY A 76 1.31 -6.87 7.48
N MET A 77 0.01 -7.03 7.23
CA MET A 77 -0.69 -6.22 6.23
C MET A 77 -1.17 -4.89 6.81
N GLY A 78 -1.72 -4.90 8.04
CA GLY A 78 -2.35 -3.73 8.64
C GLY A 78 -1.37 -2.62 8.98
N CYS A 79 -0.20 -2.92 9.53
CA CYS A 79 0.83 -1.95 9.89
C CYS A 79 1.68 -1.52 8.69
N GLY A 80 1.68 -2.28 7.61
CA GLY A 80 2.29 -1.86 6.35
C GLY A 80 1.71 -0.54 5.87
N SER A 81 2.56 0.35 5.38
CA SER A 81 2.12 1.55 4.68
C SER A 81 1.36 1.20 3.40
N ARG A 82 0.81 2.18 2.72
CA ARG A 82 0.20 1.96 1.42
C ARG A 82 1.19 1.34 0.41
N ALA A 83 2.44 1.81 0.40
CA ALA A 83 3.49 1.22 -0.42
C ALA A 83 3.83 -0.21 0.02
N GLY A 84 3.91 -0.46 1.33
CA GLY A 84 4.13 -1.79 1.88
C GLY A 84 3.01 -2.77 1.56
N LYS A 85 1.75 -2.35 1.67
CA LYS A 85 0.60 -3.17 1.26
C LYS A 85 0.65 -3.51 -0.23
N CYS A 86 1.01 -2.55 -1.06
CA CYS A 86 1.17 -2.77 -2.50
C CYS A 86 2.30 -3.77 -2.79
N GLU A 87 3.45 -3.62 -2.15
CA GLU A 87 4.59 -4.54 -2.30
C GLU A 87 4.27 -5.98 -1.89
N GLN A 88 3.43 -6.16 -0.87
CA GLN A 88 2.97 -7.48 -0.47
C GLN A 88 2.05 -8.11 -1.52
N HIS A 89 1.18 -7.33 -2.15
CA HIS A 89 0.24 -7.82 -3.17
C HIS A 89 0.86 -7.93 -4.56
N ILE A 90 1.85 -7.10 -4.87
CA ILE A 90 2.37 -6.91 -6.22
C ILE A 90 3.91 -6.79 -6.15
N SER A 91 4.66 -7.50 -7.01
CA SER A 91 6.12 -7.34 -7.08
C SER A 91 6.53 -6.16 -7.94
N GLY A 92 5.60 -5.67 -8.76
CA GLY A 92 5.91 -4.82 -9.87
C GLY A 92 5.73 -3.33 -9.61
N LYS A 93 6.49 -2.54 -10.35
CA LYS A 93 6.23 -1.14 -10.56
C LYS A 93 5.01 -0.99 -11.48
N THR A 94 4.38 0.16 -11.38
CA THR A 94 3.22 0.50 -12.19
C THR A 94 3.60 0.59 -13.68
N GLU A 95 2.75 0.07 -14.54
CA GLU A 95 2.85 0.19 -15.99
C GLU A 95 1.65 0.96 -16.56
N ILE A 96 1.85 1.62 -17.69
CA ILE A 96 0.79 2.36 -18.37
C ILE A 96 0.63 1.84 -19.79
N ASP A 97 -0.54 1.29 -20.05
CA ASP A 97 -0.96 0.95 -21.39
C ASP A 97 -1.16 2.23 -22.20
N GLN A 98 -0.36 2.38 -23.24
CA GLN A 98 -0.35 3.56 -24.08
C GLN A 98 -1.59 3.63 -25.00
N GLU A 99 -2.22 2.52 -25.33
CA GLU A 99 -3.43 2.51 -26.15
C GLU A 99 -4.64 3.00 -25.37
N LEU A 100 -4.76 2.56 -24.12
CA LEU A 100 -5.84 2.94 -23.19
C LEU A 100 -5.65 4.33 -22.58
N CYS A 101 -4.41 4.78 -22.41
CA CYS A 101 -4.12 6.06 -21.81
C CYS A 101 -4.69 7.23 -22.60
N ARG A 102 -5.44 8.11 -21.96
CA ARG A 102 -6.04 9.33 -22.55
C ARG A 102 -5.32 10.63 -22.17
N GLY A 103 -4.18 10.53 -21.48
CA GLY A 103 -3.39 11.70 -21.07
C GLY A 103 -4.12 12.69 -20.13
N CYS A 104 -5.14 12.26 -19.42
CA CYS A 104 -5.97 13.10 -18.56
C CYS A 104 -5.27 13.62 -17.30
N LYS A 105 -4.05 13.18 -17.00
CA LYS A 105 -3.18 13.59 -15.89
C LYS A 105 -3.70 13.31 -14.47
N ARG A 106 -4.87 12.68 -14.31
CA ARG A 106 -5.43 12.41 -12.97
C ARG A 106 -4.50 11.61 -12.09
N CYS A 107 -3.83 10.61 -12.64
CA CYS A 107 -2.84 9.77 -11.95
C CYS A 107 -1.65 10.59 -11.43
N MET A 108 -1.19 11.58 -12.19
CA MET A 108 -0.08 12.46 -11.82
C MET A 108 -0.37 13.24 -10.52
N PHE A 109 -1.60 13.75 -10.37
CA PHE A 109 -2.02 14.47 -9.15
C PHE A 109 -2.12 13.56 -7.92
N GLN A 110 -2.22 12.24 -8.12
CA GLN A 110 -2.25 11.27 -7.02
C GLN A 110 -0.86 10.76 -6.64
N CYS A 111 0.16 11.01 -7.45
CA CYS A 111 1.50 10.52 -7.22
C CYS A 111 2.26 11.42 -6.26
N ALA A 112 2.51 10.95 -5.03
CA ALA A 112 3.28 11.70 -4.04
C ALA A 112 4.79 11.76 -4.39
N ASN A 113 5.28 10.80 -5.19
CA ASN A 113 6.69 10.66 -5.52
C ASN A 113 7.04 11.23 -6.90
N ASN A 114 6.11 11.94 -7.54
CA ASN A 114 6.30 12.51 -8.89
C ASN A 114 6.81 11.48 -9.93
N ALA A 115 6.41 10.22 -9.79
CA ALA A 115 6.81 9.15 -10.68
C ALA A 115 6.07 9.17 -12.03
N LEU A 116 4.98 9.92 -12.15
CA LEU A 116 4.18 9.98 -13.36
C LEU A 116 4.49 11.24 -14.15
N VAL A 117 4.92 11.05 -15.37
CA VAL A 117 5.38 12.12 -16.27
C VAL A 117 4.43 12.21 -17.47
N TYR A 118 4.02 13.42 -17.81
CA TYR A 118 3.23 13.68 -19.02
C TYR A 118 4.16 13.96 -20.21
N ASN A 119 4.07 13.12 -21.22
CA ASN A 119 4.76 13.33 -22.49
C ASN A 119 3.91 14.25 -23.39
N LYS A 120 4.45 15.41 -23.75
CA LYS A 120 3.76 16.41 -24.56
C LYS A 120 3.66 16.01 -26.04
N GLU A 121 4.58 15.20 -26.55
CA GLU A 121 4.61 14.77 -27.95
C GLU A 121 3.54 13.70 -28.20
N THR A 122 3.47 12.70 -27.32
CA THR A 122 2.48 11.62 -27.41
C THR A 122 1.14 11.97 -26.77
N MET A 123 1.08 13.06 -26.00
CA MET A 123 -0.06 13.45 -25.18
C MET A 123 -0.51 12.36 -24.19
N LYS A 124 0.42 11.53 -23.70
CA LYS A 124 0.17 10.38 -22.83
C LYS A 124 1.01 10.45 -21.57
N MET A 125 0.64 9.62 -20.60
CA MET A 125 1.41 9.47 -19.36
C MET A 125 2.46 8.37 -19.51
N SER A 126 3.60 8.56 -18.83
CA SER A 126 4.64 7.55 -18.65
C SER A 126 5.02 7.42 -17.18
N VAL A 127 5.71 6.35 -16.81
CA VAL A 127 6.19 6.11 -15.45
C VAL A 127 7.71 6.28 -15.41
N ASN A 128 8.19 7.13 -14.51
CA ASN A 128 9.58 7.09 -14.07
C ASN A 128 9.72 5.99 -13.02
N THR A 129 10.34 4.89 -13.41
CA THR A 129 10.48 3.69 -12.56
C THR A 129 11.43 3.88 -11.38
N GLU A 130 12.33 4.86 -11.42
CA GLU A 130 13.23 5.18 -10.31
C GLU A 130 12.46 5.83 -9.16
N ASN A 131 11.51 6.71 -9.49
CA ASN A 131 10.68 7.40 -8.52
C ASN A 131 9.45 6.58 -8.08
N CYS A 132 9.10 5.52 -8.82
CA CYS A 132 7.92 4.72 -8.53
C CYS A 132 8.18 3.77 -7.36
N VAL A 133 7.42 3.93 -6.28
CA VAL A 133 7.46 3.08 -5.09
C VAL A 133 6.39 1.98 -5.10
N GLY A 134 5.65 1.81 -6.19
CA GLY A 134 4.64 0.75 -6.33
C GLY A 134 3.38 0.94 -5.47
N CYS A 135 3.06 2.13 -4.99
CA CYS A 135 1.96 2.35 -4.04
C CYS A 135 0.55 2.19 -4.62
N GLY A 136 0.39 1.99 -5.92
CA GLY A 136 -0.89 1.73 -6.61
C GLY A 136 -1.93 2.87 -6.62
N ARG A 137 -1.63 4.07 -6.08
CA ARG A 137 -2.59 5.18 -6.05
C ARG A 137 -3.06 5.62 -7.44
N CYS A 138 -2.16 5.57 -8.42
CA CYS A 138 -2.44 5.92 -9.80
C CYS A 138 -3.40 4.91 -10.46
N ILE A 139 -3.32 3.64 -10.12
CA ILE A 139 -4.22 2.58 -10.60
C ILE A 139 -5.66 2.93 -10.20
N ALA A 140 -5.88 3.19 -8.91
CA ALA A 140 -7.19 3.56 -8.39
C ALA A 140 -7.75 4.90 -8.94
N ALA A 141 -6.87 5.77 -9.46
CA ALA A 141 -7.25 7.06 -10.04
C ALA A 141 -7.55 7.01 -11.54
N CYS A 142 -7.21 5.90 -12.20
CA CYS A 142 -7.40 5.75 -13.64
C CYS A 142 -8.83 5.31 -13.95
N ASN A 143 -9.57 6.15 -14.70
CA ASN A 143 -10.93 5.81 -15.13
C ASN A 143 -10.94 5.07 -16.49
N PHE A 144 -9.78 4.77 -17.05
CA PHE A 144 -9.64 4.16 -18.37
C PHE A 144 -8.97 2.80 -18.29
N ASP A 145 -8.74 2.28 -17.08
CA ASP A 145 -8.03 1.02 -16.82
C ASP A 145 -6.66 0.92 -17.51
N ALA A 146 -6.09 2.08 -17.86
CA ALA A 146 -4.80 2.17 -18.55
C ALA A 146 -3.60 1.93 -17.64
N ILE A 147 -3.79 1.78 -16.33
CA ILE A 147 -2.70 1.64 -15.38
C ILE A 147 -2.86 0.33 -14.63
N SER A 148 -1.87 -0.52 -14.77
CA SER A 148 -1.81 -1.82 -14.12
C SER A 148 -0.46 -2.02 -13.42
N SER A 149 -0.32 -3.11 -12.73
CA SER A 149 0.95 -3.64 -12.28
C SER A 149 1.15 -5.01 -12.90
N SER A 150 2.34 -5.28 -13.39
CA SER A 150 2.65 -6.45 -14.19
C SER A 150 2.56 -7.78 -13.45
N ASP A 151 2.66 -7.76 -12.13
CA ASP A 151 2.76 -8.99 -11.36
C ASP A 151 1.85 -9.00 -10.11
N TYR A 152 0.69 -9.62 -10.23
CA TYR A 152 -0.07 -10.05 -9.06
C TYR A 152 0.54 -11.32 -8.48
N HIS A 153 0.98 -11.27 -7.23
CA HIS A 153 1.53 -12.43 -6.55
C HIS A 153 0.48 -13.53 -6.36
N ALA A 154 0.93 -14.77 -6.55
CA ALA A 154 0.20 -15.93 -6.08
C ALA A 154 -0.10 -15.78 -4.56
N PRO A 155 -1.26 -16.29 -4.06
CA PRO A 155 -1.62 -16.18 -2.65
C PRO A 155 -0.55 -16.65 -1.68
N GLN A 156 0.26 -17.65 -2.06
CA GLN A 156 1.37 -18.14 -1.25
C GLN A 156 2.44 -17.07 -1.02
N LEU A 157 2.84 -16.35 -2.06
CA LEU A 157 3.87 -15.31 -1.95
C LEU A 157 3.38 -14.12 -1.12
N LEU A 158 2.10 -13.77 -1.26
CA LEU A 158 1.46 -12.78 -0.38
C LEU A 158 1.56 -13.20 1.09
N ASN A 159 1.27 -14.47 1.40
CA ASN A 159 1.32 -14.98 2.77
C ASN A 159 2.73 -14.95 3.35
N TYR A 160 3.75 -15.30 2.56
CA TYR A 160 5.15 -15.23 2.99
C TYR A 160 5.58 -13.80 3.27
N LYS A 161 5.34 -12.88 2.34
CA LYS A 161 5.64 -11.47 2.55
C LYS A 161 4.92 -10.85 3.75
N MET A 162 3.64 -11.18 3.91
CA MET A 162 2.84 -10.72 5.04
C MET A 162 3.39 -11.22 6.38
N ALA A 163 3.84 -12.49 6.43
CA ALA A 163 4.45 -13.06 7.62
C ALA A 163 5.79 -12.37 7.95
N GLU A 164 6.60 -12.06 6.95
CA GLU A 164 7.84 -11.33 7.12
C GLU A 164 7.63 -9.87 7.54
N TYR A 165 6.58 -9.23 7.06
CA TYR A 165 6.16 -7.91 7.54
C TYR A 165 5.68 -7.92 9.00
N ALA A 166 5.20 -9.05 9.50
CA ALA A 166 4.73 -9.20 10.89
C ALA A 166 5.85 -9.59 11.86
N LYS A 167 7.06 -9.88 11.38
CA LYS A 167 8.23 -10.28 12.14
C LYS A 167 8.90 -9.11 12.85
#